data_5231fe77d7e7e3d7e73a8d6e2ab1585c
#
_entry.id   5231fe77d7e7e3d7e73a8d6e2ab1585c
#
_cell.length_a   1.000
_cell.length_b   1.000
_cell.length_c   1.000
_cell.angle_alpha   90.00
_cell.angle_beta   90.00
_cell.angle_gamma   90.00
#
_symmetry.space_group_name_H-M   'P 1'
#
loop_
_entity.id
_entity.type
_entity.pdbx_description
1 polymer ?
#
loop_
_entity_poly.entity_id
_entity_poly.type
_entity_poly.pdbx_seq_one_letter_code
_entity_poly.pdbx_strand_id
1 'polypeptide(L)' 'MQQPIGKPSIEDELQQAFGTTDFQEIEATLMEWDNDGVCEATDGCPVEPDGICEHGCPSWLVRLGFI' A
#
# COMPACT_ATOMS: atom_id res chain seq x y z
N MET A 1 -7.47 16.19 21.67
CA MET A 1 -8.06 15.43 20.56
C MET A 1 -7.72 13.96 20.69
N GLN A 2 -8.71 13.14 20.69
CA GLN A 2 -8.53 11.72 20.87
C GLN A 2 -8.52 11.01 19.55
N GLN A 3 -7.64 10.05 19.41
CA GLN A 3 -7.65 9.18 18.27
C GLN A 3 -8.34 7.88 18.60
N PRO A 4 -8.98 7.27 17.62
CA PRO A 4 -9.57 5.95 17.84
C PRO A 4 -8.48 4.98 18.30
N ILE A 5 -8.81 4.19 19.29
CA ILE A 5 -7.88 3.21 19.81
C ILE A 5 -8.02 1.94 18.98
N GLY A 6 -6.89 1.35 18.65
CA GLY A 6 -6.86 0.03 18.04
C GLY A 6 -6.76 -0.01 16.53
N LYS A 7 -6.99 1.12 15.85
CA LYS A 7 -6.87 1.13 14.40
C LYS A 7 -5.93 2.23 13.95
N PRO A 8 -4.79 1.89 13.33
CA PRO A 8 -3.95 2.92 12.74
C PRO A 8 -4.69 3.57 11.58
N SER A 9 -4.42 4.83 11.35
CA SER A 9 -4.96 5.52 10.19
C SER A 9 -4.27 5.02 8.93
N ILE A 10 -4.89 5.28 7.78
CA ILE A 10 -4.25 4.94 6.50
C ILE A 10 -2.91 5.67 6.36
N GLU A 11 -2.80 6.86 6.93
CA GLU A 11 -1.55 7.62 6.88
C GLU A 11 -0.44 6.89 7.61
N ASP A 12 -0.74 6.28 8.75
CA ASP A 12 0.25 5.50 9.47
C ASP A 12 0.71 4.31 8.64
N GLU A 13 -0.22 3.64 7.97
CA GLU A 13 0.14 2.53 7.10
C GLU A 13 1.03 2.99 5.96
N LEU A 14 0.71 4.12 5.35
CA LEU A 14 1.50 4.64 4.24
C LEU A 14 2.89 5.04 4.72
N GLN A 15 2.99 5.66 5.88
CA GLN A 15 4.28 6.06 6.42
C GLN A 15 5.16 4.84 6.67
N GLN A 16 4.61 3.77 7.17
CA GLN A 16 5.37 2.56 7.43
C GLN A 16 5.78 1.86 6.14
N ALA A 17 4.91 1.82 5.17
CA ALA A 17 5.16 1.09 3.93
C ALA A 17 6.06 1.88 2.98
N PHE A 18 5.88 3.18 2.90
CA PHE A 18 6.54 4.00 1.88
C PHE A 18 7.52 5.01 2.47
N GLY A 19 7.49 5.20 3.78
CA GLY A 19 8.33 6.21 4.43
C GLY A 19 7.86 7.64 4.22
N THR A 20 6.67 7.80 3.68
CA THR A 20 6.12 9.12 3.41
C THR A 20 4.61 9.02 3.35
N THR A 21 3.94 10.16 3.58
CA THR A 21 2.49 10.26 3.34
C THR A 21 2.19 11.16 2.15
N ASP A 22 3.23 11.59 1.44
CA ASP A 22 3.04 12.41 0.24
C ASP A 22 2.52 11.52 -0.88
N PHE A 23 1.28 11.75 -1.28
CA PHE A 23 0.60 10.89 -2.23
C PHE A 23 1.28 10.90 -3.60
N GLN A 24 1.91 12.00 -3.98
CA GLN A 24 2.63 12.05 -5.25
C GLN A 24 3.82 11.12 -5.25
N GLU A 25 4.54 11.05 -4.13
CA GLU A 25 5.67 10.13 -4.01
C GLU A 25 5.20 8.68 -3.99
N ILE A 26 4.11 8.43 -3.29
CA ILE A 26 3.54 7.10 -3.22
C ILE A 26 3.07 6.66 -4.60
N GLU A 27 2.40 7.54 -5.34
CA GLU A 27 1.92 7.24 -6.67
C GLU A 27 3.08 6.88 -7.60
N ALA A 28 4.18 7.62 -7.53
CA ALA A 28 5.34 7.33 -8.36
C ALA A 28 5.89 5.93 -8.08
N THR A 29 5.95 5.55 -6.81
CA THR A 29 6.40 4.21 -6.44
C THR A 29 5.44 3.14 -6.95
N LEU A 30 4.14 3.39 -6.83
CA LEU A 30 3.14 2.43 -7.29
C LEU A 30 3.20 2.24 -8.80
N MET A 31 3.45 3.31 -9.53
CA MET A 31 3.57 3.20 -10.98
C MET A 31 4.79 2.42 -11.39
N GLU A 32 5.90 2.54 -10.65
CA GLU A 32 7.07 1.71 -10.90
C GLU A 32 6.76 0.24 -10.68
N TRP A 33 6.06 -0.07 -9.61
CA TRP A 33 5.68 -1.44 -9.33
C TRP A 33 4.78 -2.00 -10.42
N ASP A 34 3.82 -1.22 -10.88
CA ASP A 34 2.93 -1.65 -11.94
C ASP A 34 3.70 -1.93 -13.22
N ASN A 35 4.66 -1.08 -13.53
CA ASN A 35 5.49 -1.25 -14.72
C ASN A 35 6.37 -2.48 -14.62
N ASP A 36 6.85 -2.80 -13.41
CA ASP A 36 7.68 -3.98 -13.20
C ASP A 36 6.87 -5.27 -13.13
N GLY A 37 5.58 -5.17 -12.96
CA GLY A 37 4.72 -6.34 -12.83
C GLY A 37 4.76 -7.00 -11.46
N VAL A 38 5.38 -6.35 -10.48
CA VAL A 38 5.46 -6.85 -9.11
C VAL A 38 5.16 -5.69 -8.17
N CYS A 39 4.28 -5.94 -7.22
CA CYS A 39 3.87 -4.95 -6.25
C CYS A 39 4.04 -5.53 -4.85
N GLU A 40 3.92 -4.70 -3.84
CA GLU A 40 3.86 -5.18 -2.47
C GLU A 40 2.42 -5.19 -1.99
N ALA A 41 2.07 -6.22 -1.26
CA ALA A 41 0.80 -6.24 -0.56
C ALA A 41 0.90 -5.32 0.66
N THR A 42 -0.23 -5.05 1.28
CA THR A 42 -0.27 -4.15 2.43
C THR A 42 0.49 -4.70 3.63
N ASP A 43 0.77 -6.00 3.64
CA ASP A 43 1.59 -6.62 4.68
C ASP A 43 3.05 -6.79 4.27
N GLY A 44 3.44 -6.31 3.10
CA GLY A 44 4.81 -6.37 2.62
C GLY A 44 5.14 -7.56 1.76
N CYS A 45 4.20 -8.47 1.52
CA CYS A 45 4.44 -9.62 0.67
C CYS A 45 4.50 -9.22 -0.80
N PRO A 46 5.36 -9.83 -1.62
CA PRO A 46 5.35 -9.56 -3.05
C PRO A 46 4.13 -10.19 -3.71
N VAL A 47 3.43 -9.41 -4.51
CA VAL A 47 2.24 -9.88 -5.21
C VAL A 47 2.19 -9.21 -6.58
N GLU A 48 1.34 -9.70 -7.45
CA GLU A 48 1.07 -9.01 -8.71
C GLU A 48 0.33 -7.71 -8.42
N PRO A 49 0.38 -6.72 -9.32
CA PRO A 49 -0.24 -5.41 -9.05
C PRO A 49 -1.71 -5.49 -8.68
N ASP A 50 -2.45 -6.45 -9.24
CA ASP A 50 -3.85 -6.65 -8.90
C ASP A 50 -4.06 -7.85 -7.98
N GLY A 51 -2.99 -8.35 -7.37
CA GLY A 51 -3.04 -9.58 -6.60
C GLY A 51 -3.32 -9.39 -5.13
N ILE A 52 -3.45 -10.53 -4.47
CA ILE A 52 -3.67 -10.62 -3.04
C ILE A 52 -2.69 -11.66 -2.52
N CYS A 53 -2.00 -11.36 -1.41
CA CYS A 53 -1.06 -12.31 -0.87
C CYS A 53 -1.76 -13.45 -0.16
N GLU A 54 -0.98 -14.45 0.24
CA GLU A 54 -1.56 -15.64 0.88
C GLU A 54 -2.19 -15.31 2.23
N HIS A 55 -1.88 -14.17 2.81
CA HIS A 55 -2.47 -13.71 4.06
C HIS A 55 -3.77 -12.96 3.83
N GLY A 56 -4.21 -12.82 2.59
CA GLY A 56 -5.43 -12.12 2.26
C GLY A 56 -5.28 -10.61 2.15
N CYS A 57 -4.05 -10.10 2.13
CA CYS A 57 -3.82 -8.67 2.01
C CYS A 57 -3.66 -8.29 0.55
N PRO A 58 -4.42 -7.30 0.06
CA PRO A 58 -4.30 -6.89 -1.35
C PRO A 58 -3.04 -6.07 -1.58
N SER A 59 -2.68 -5.92 -2.85
CA SER A 59 -1.60 -5.03 -3.22
C SER A 59 -1.97 -3.59 -2.87
N TRP A 60 -0.96 -2.74 -2.75
CA TRP A 60 -1.21 -1.33 -2.48
C TRP A 60 -1.99 -0.65 -3.60
N LEU A 61 -1.81 -1.11 -4.85
CA LEU A 61 -2.58 -0.56 -5.97
C LEU A 61 -4.07 -0.83 -5.78
N VAL A 62 -4.41 -2.03 -5.35
CA VAL A 62 -5.81 -2.38 -5.07
C VAL A 62 -6.31 -1.63 -3.83
N ARG A 63 -5.49 -1.62 -2.78
CA ARG A 63 -5.86 -1.00 -1.50
C ARG A 63 -6.18 0.48 -1.66
N LEU A 64 -5.42 1.17 -2.51
CA LEU A 64 -5.59 2.61 -2.70
C LEU A 64 -6.49 2.97 -3.87
N GLY A 65 -7.02 1.98 -4.57
CA GLY A 65 -8.01 2.23 -5.60
C GLY A 65 -7.45 2.61 -6.96
N PHE A 66 -6.19 2.27 -7.24
CA PHE A 66 -5.61 2.54 -8.55
C PHE A 66 -6.04 1.51 -9.59
N ILE A 67 -6.50 0.37 -9.13
CA ILE A 67 -6.97 -0.70 -10.01
C ILE A 67 -8.40 -1.09 -9.63
#